data_711ddb40d398287c74ce827f896aa0c7
#
_entry.id   711ddb40d398287c74ce827f896aa0c7
#
_cell.length_a   1.000
_cell.length_b   1.000
_cell.length_c   1.000
_cell.angle_alpha   90.00
_cell.angle_beta   90.00
_cell.angle_gamma   90.00
#
_symmetry.space_group_name_H-M   'P 1'
#
loop_
_entity.id
_entity.type
_entity.pdbx_description
1 polymer ?
#
loop_
_entity_poly.entity_id
_entity_poly.type
_entity_poly.pdbx_seq_one_letter_code
_entity_poly.pdbx_strand_id
1 'polypeptide(L)'
;MDDRAVRLLAFAGARDVLGAAELTLPLAAPCTAAELLGEVCRLYPALSPFCGSIRIAVNGTYALASDPVTYGDEVALIPPVSGG
;
A
#
# COMPACT_ATOMS: atom_id res chain seq x y z
N MET A 1 -21.32 -1.96 -9.18
CA MET A 1 -20.28 -1.62 -8.22
C MET A 1 -19.07 -2.49 -8.48
N ASP A 2 -17.92 -1.90 -8.64
CA ASP A 2 -16.72 -2.67 -8.96
C ASP A 2 -16.00 -3.05 -7.69
N ASP A 3 -16.01 -4.36 -7.37
CA ASP A 3 -15.35 -4.88 -6.17
C ASP A 3 -13.89 -5.25 -6.40
N ARG A 4 -13.37 -4.95 -7.58
CA ARG A 4 -12.00 -5.32 -7.94
C ARG A 4 -11.01 -4.24 -7.52
N ALA A 5 -11.00 -3.96 -6.24
CA ALA A 5 -10.14 -2.92 -5.69
C ALA A 5 -9.73 -3.25 -4.27
N VAL A 6 -8.64 -2.66 -3.84
CA VAL A 6 -8.25 -2.67 -2.43
C VAL A 6 -8.41 -1.28 -1.87
N ARG A 7 -8.56 -1.19 -0.57
CA ARG A 7 -8.58 0.06 0.14
C ARG A 7 -7.19 0.33 0.71
N LEU A 8 -6.54 1.38 0.21
CA LEU A 8 -5.23 1.77 0.70
C LEU A 8 -5.39 2.75 1.84
N LEU A 9 -4.74 2.47 2.94
CA LEU A 9 -4.62 3.41 4.06
C LEU A 9 -3.18 3.91 4.08
N ALA A 10 -3.02 5.23 4.18
CA ALA A 10 -1.70 5.84 4.18
C ALA A 10 -1.47 6.59 5.47
N PHE A 11 -0.28 6.46 6.02
CA PHE A 11 0.11 7.08 7.27
C PHE A 11 1.36 7.92 7.09
N ALA A 12 1.51 8.94 7.93
CA ALA A 12 2.71 9.78 8.00
C ALA A 12 3.15 10.29 6.63
N GLY A 13 4.41 10.06 6.24
CA GLY A 13 4.94 10.55 4.98
C GLY A 13 4.22 10.02 3.75
N ALA A 14 3.74 8.79 3.79
CA ALA A 14 2.99 8.23 2.68
C ALA A 14 1.67 8.98 2.48
N ARG A 15 1.01 9.33 3.55
CA ARG A 15 -0.21 10.14 3.49
C ARG A 15 0.05 11.49 2.83
N ASP A 16 1.17 12.12 3.19
CA ASP A 16 1.53 13.41 2.63
C ASP A 16 1.77 13.31 1.11
N VAL A 17 2.44 12.25 0.69
CA VAL A 17 2.73 12.02 -0.73
C VAL A 17 1.46 11.72 -1.52
N LEU A 18 0.61 10.87 -1.00
CA LEU A 18 -0.63 10.48 -1.69
C LEU A 18 -1.69 11.57 -1.64
N GLY A 19 -1.57 12.49 -0.71
CA GLY A 19 -2.54 13.56 -0.55
C GLY A 19 -3.84 13.10 0.09
N ALA A 20 -3.89 11.90 0.64
CA ALA A 20 -5.08 11.35 1.27
C ALA A 20 -4.72 10.27 2.26
N ALA A 21 -5.54 10.12 3.29
CA ALA A 21 -5.35 9.05 4.26
C ALA A 21 -5.91 7.72 3.76
N GLU A 22 -6.81 7.75 2.82
CA GLU A 22 -7.44 6.55 2.27
C GLU A 22 -7.70 6.73 0.79
N LEU A 23 -7.38 5.70 0.01
CA LEU A 23 -7.62 5.68 -1.43
C LEU A 23 -8.14 4.31 -1.81
N THR A 24 -8.92 4.27 -2.89
CA THR A 24 -9.33 3.01 -3.51
C THR A 24 -8.40 2.74 -4.68
N LEU A 25 -7.75 1.58 -4.69
CA LEU A 25 -6.83 1.20 -5.75
C LEU A 25 -7.41 0.00 -6.51
N PRO A 26 -7.74 0.18 -7.79
CA PRO A 26 -8.19 -0.95 -8.60
C PRO A 26 -7.07 -1.98 -8.78
N LEU A 27 -7.43 -3.25 -8.73
CA LEU A 27 -6.50 -4.35 -9.01
C LEU A 27 -6.98 -5.09 -10.26
N ALA A 28 -6.05 -5.32 -11.19
CA ALA A 28 -6.35 -6.14 -12.36
C ALA A 28 -6.53 -7.61 -11.96
N ALA A 29 -5.78 -8.06 -10.96
CA ALA A 29 -5.81 -9.44 -10.47
C ALA A 29 -5.27 -9.47 -9.05
N PRO A 30 -5.58 -10.51 -8.27
CA PRO A 30 -4.91 -10.72 -7.00
C PRO A 30 -3.39 -10.77 -7.17
N CYS A 31 -2.66 -10.29 -6.18
CA CYS A 31 -1.21 -10.16 -6.27
C CYS A 31 -0.58 -10.38 -4.90
N THR A 32 0.74 -10.28 -4.83
CA THR A 32 1.44 -10.33 -3.55
C THR A 32 1.58 -8.92 -2.98
N ALA A 33 1.90 -8.84 -1.68
CA ALA A 33 2.14 -7.55 -1.04
C ALA A 33 3.28 -6.79 -1.74
N ALA A 34 4.34 -7.51 -2.15
CA ALA A 34 5.45 -6.87 -2.86
C ALA A 34 5.01 -6.32 -4.20
N GLU A 35 4.19 -7.06 -4.94
CA GLU A 35 3.68 -6.60 -6.23
C GLU A 35 2.78 -5.38 -6.06
N LEU A 36 1.94 -5.40 -5.03
CA LEU A 36 1.09 -4.26 -4.75
C LEU A 36 1.90 -3.02 -4.43
N LEU A 37 2.92 -3.15 -3.58
CA LEU A 37 3.79 -2.03 -3.23
C LEU A 37 4.49 -1.49 -4.48
N GLY A 38 4.99 -2.37 -5.35
CA GLY A 38 5.60 -1.96 -6.60
C GLY A 38 4.66 -1.15 -7.47
N GLU A 39 3.41 -1.58 -7.55
CA GLU A 39 2.40 -0.87 -8.34
C GLU A 39 2.08 0.50 -7.74
N VAL A 40 1.95 0.58 -6.42
CA VAL A 40 1.69 1.84 -5.74
C VAL A 40 2.83 2.82 -5.99
N CYS A 41 4.08 2.34 -5.87
CA CYS A 41 5.24 3.19 -6.10
C CYS A 41 5.36 3.63 -7.55
N ARG A 42 4.90 2.79 -8.49
CA ARG A 42 4.87 3.15 -9.90
C ARG A 42 3.85 4.25 -10.17
N LEU A 43 2.67 4.15 -9.54
CA LEU A 43 1.61 5.14 -9.70
C LEU A 43 1.93 6.46 -8.99
N TYR A 44 2.67 6.39 -7.91
CA TYR A 44 3.04 7.55 -7.11
C TYR A 44 4.56 7.61 -6.97
N PRO A 45 5.25 8.11 -8.02
CA PRO A 45 6.73 8.11 -8.01
C PRO A 45 7.35 8.87 -6.85
N ALA A 46 6.63 9.80 -6.25
CA ALA A 46 7.13 10.53 -5.09
C ALA A 46 7.33 9.63 -3.87
N LEU A 47 6.77 8.40 -3.88
CA LEU A 47 7.03 7.41 -2.85
C LEU A 47 8.37 6.69 -3.05
N SER A 48 9.02 6.84 -4.21
CA SER A 48 10.26 6.12 -4.52
C SER A 48 11.30 6.15 -3.39
N PRO A 49 11.56 7.28 -2.75
CA PRO A 49 12.55 7.29 -1.67
C PRO A 49 12.20 6.39 -0.50
N PHE A 50 10.92 6.07 -0.34
CA PHE A 50 10.44 5.29 0.79
C PHE A 50 10.11 3.85 0.43
N CYS A 51 10.03 3.50 -0.86
CA CYS A 51 9.48 2.22 -1.29
C CYS A 51 10.18 1.02 -0.65
N GLY A 52 11.47 1.08 -0.48
CA GLY A 52 12.22 -0.01 0.12
C GLY A 52 12.02 -0.13 1.62
N SER A 53 11.44 0.88 2.25
CA SER A 53 11.26 0.93 3.70
C SER A 53 9.80 0.90 4.14
N ILE A 54 8.88 1.00 3.18
CA ILE A 54 7.46 0.93 3.53
C ILE A 54 7.09 -0.49 3.91
N ARG A 55 6.41 -0.63 5.03
CA ARG A 55 5.82 -1.90 5.45
C ARG A 55 4.36 -1.93 5.06
N ILE A 56 3.88 -3.13 4.76
CA ILE A 56 2.49 -3.31 4.39
C ILE A 56 1.79 -4.15 5.45
N ALA A 57 0.62 -3.69 5.88
CA ALA A 57 -0.28 -4.49 6.69
C ALA A 57 -1.54 -4.77 5.89
N VAL A 58 -1.95 -6.03 5.84
CA VAL A 58 -3.15 -6.45 5.13
C VAL A 58 -4.19 -6.84 6.17
N ASN A 59 -5.31 -6.16 6.14
CA ASN A 59 -6.40 -6.39 7.09
C ASN A 59 -5.92 -6.37 8.54
N GLY A 60 -5.04 -5.43 8.85
CA GLY A 60 -4.56 -5.22 10.22
C GLY A 60 -3.38 -6.07 10.64
N THR A 61 -2.83 -6.89 9.75
CA THR A 61 -1.70 -7.77 10.08
C THR A 61 -0.53 -7.46 9.15
N TYR A 62 0.66 -7.29 9.71
CA TYR A 62 1.84 -7.09 8.89
C TYR A 62 2.02 -8.25 7.91
N ALA A 63 2.28 -7.92 6.67
CA ALA A 63 2.42 -8.89 5.59
C ALA A 63 3.87 -9.07 5.20
N LEU A 64 4.21 -10.29 4.84
CA LEU A 64 5.46 -10.58 4.16
C LEU A 64 5.33 -10.24 2.69
N ALA A 65 6.47 -10.06 2.00
CA ALA A 65 6.46 -9.70 0.59
C ALA A 65 5.64 -10.68 -0.27
N SER A 66 5.66 -11.96 0.09
CA SER A 66 4.97 -13.01 -0.65
C SER A 66 3.53 -13.25 -0.23
N ASP A 67 3.06 -12.55 0.80
CA ASP A 67 1.68 -12.74 1.27
C ASP A 67 0.68 -12.24 0.23
N PRO A 68 -0.45 -12.94 0.07
CA PRO A 68 -1.42 -12.58 -0.95
C PRO A 68 -2.24 -11.35 -0.58
N VAL A 69 -2.59 -10.59 -1.60
CA VAL A 69 -3.53 -9.48 -1.51
C VAL A 69 -4.60 -9.70 -2.56
N THR A 70 -5.85 -9.58 -2.18
CA THR A 70 -6.96 -9.77 -3.10
C THR A 70 -7.99 -8.64 -2.98
N TYR A 71 -9.00 -8.71 -3.83
CA TYR A 71 -10.05 -7.70 -3.86
C TYR A 71 -10.74 -7.57 -2.51
N GLY A 72 -11.02 -6.35 -2.12
CA GLY A 72 -11.69 -6.06 -0.87
C GLY A 72 -10.78 -5.96 0.33
N ASP A 73 -9.50 -6.28 0.18
CA ASP A 73 -8.57 -6.17 1.30
C ASP A 73 -8.30 -4.71 1.66
N GLU A 74 -8.06 -4.48 2.93
CA GLU A 74 -7.59 -3.19 3.44
C GLU A 74 -6.07 -3.29 3.58
N VAL A 75 -5.37 -2.41 2.89
CA VAL A 75 -3.90 -2.45 2.83
C VAL A 75 -3.35 -1.14 3.37
N ALA A 76 -2.61 -1.23 4.45
CA ALA A 76 -1.99 -0.06 5.08
C ALA A 76 -0.54 0.08 4.62
N LEU A 77 -0.20 1.29 4.19
CA LEU A 77 1.18 1.65 3.86
C LEU A 77 1.79 2.34 5.06
N ILE A 78 2.77 1.70 5.68
CA ILE A 78 3.37 2.18 6.91
C ILE A 78 4.83 2.52 6.63
N PRO A 79 5.13 3.82 6.44
CA PRO A 79 6.51 4.23 6.21
C PRO A 79 7.33 4.09 7.49
N PRO A 80 8.66 4.09 7.38
CA PRO A 80 9.50 3.99 8.55
C PRO A 80 9.30 5.23 9.42
N VAL A 81 9.28 5.00 10.73
CA VAL A 81 9.32 6.12 11.66
C VAL A 81 10.75 6.64 11.68
N SER A 82 10.92 7.93 11.46
CA SER A 82 12.24 8.50 11.67
C SER A 82 12.57 8.28 13.14
N GLY A 83 13.69 7.64 13.39
CA GLY A 83 14.09 7.28 14.73
C GLY A 83 14.45 8.49 15.57
N GLY A 84 13.54 9.30 15.67
CA GLY A 84 13.70 10.49 16.45
C GLY A 84 13.64 10.27 17.88
#